data_26d54efe62e5a742b996bed8709fdad5
#
_entry.id   26d54efe62e5a742b996bed8709fdad5
#
_cell.length_a   1.000
_cell.length_b   1.000
_cell.length_c   1.000
_cell.angle_alpha   90.00
_cell.angle_beta   90.00
_cell.angle_gamma   90.00
#
_symmetry.space_group_name_H-M   'P 1'
#
loop_
_entity.id
_entity.type
_entity.pdbx_description
1 polymer ?
#
loop_
_entity_poly.entity_id
_entity_poly.type
_entity_poly.pdbx_seq_one_letter_code
_entity_poly.pdbx_strand_id
1 'polypeptide(L)'
;VVVLTGAALLFADWRYHWQDKRILLAGLLTLVLAALPYALFRFNHPEALARHLTQLRSYWISEAALPVKAGAFLRNYLRGLDPRYWFFPNDTDLIRHQMKGMGHFPLLSLPLVLLGLVESARGLREPAKKTVFIALLAAPSGAALVGPAITRLLVMIVPLSYMALIGMERVFTLPRPETRLRKLLPALFWASWAALSGLMTYDALKNGPTWFENYGMYGLQWGGQTLFDAIKTYARENPDKEIILSPNWANGTDVIARYFLGGPLPISVGNIAPYTLYQLPLDKNKVFVMTPEEVAWLPETGKFSDVEVLRVLPYPNGKPGFTFISLRYVDGIAEVFAAEQAERRQPKSAVLELFGQQVRAEYSPLDINAIYQAFDGDPNTLIRSFEANPLVISLEFPQALTLSRVTALVGNAASRLEVELSPEGGGETIRLRVETTGFEKVSPLSLEFGRALRITALRVSLLNVNDGDIAHVHLWELILE
;
A
#
# COMPACT_ATOMS: atom_id res chain seq x y z
N VAL A 1 11.11 4.50 -18.19
CA VAL A 1 11.76 5.70 -18.74
C VAL A 1 13.01 5.31 -19.55
N VAL A 2 14.02 4.69 -18.94
CA VAL A 2 15.29 4.34 -19.63
C VAL A 2 15.05 3.53 -20.90
N VAL A 3 14.22 2.47 -20.83
CA VAL A 3 13.86 1.62 -21.98
C VAL A 3 13.17 2.43 -23.08
N LEU A 4 12.19 3.28 -22.71
CA LEU A 4 11.48 4.12 -23.69
C LEU A 4 12.41 5.16 -24.33
N THR A 5 13.26 5.80 -23.52
CA THR A 5 14.25 6.75 -24.04
C THR A 5 15.23 6.06 -24.98
N GLY A 6 15.77 4.90 -24.59
CA GLY A 6 16.68 4.13 -25.42
C GLY A 6 16.03 3.67 -26.72
N ALA A 7 14.82 3.12 -26.68
CA ALA A 7 14.08 2.70 -27.86
C ALA A 7 13.79 3.89 -28.81
N ALA A 8 13.37 5.03 -28.26
CA ALA A 8 13.12 6.23 -29.05
C ALA A 8 14.39 6.78 -29.71
N LEU A 9 15.55 6.75 -29.04
CA LEU A 9 16.84 7.14 -29.59
C LEU A 9 17.29 6.16 -30.70
N LEU A 10 17.16 4.85 -30.45
CA LEU A 10 17.48 3.84 -31.49
C LEU A 10 16.62 4.03 -32.73
N PHE A 11 15.33 4.35 -32.56
CA PHE A 11 14.45 4.63 -33.69
C PHE A 11 14.78 5.95 -34.39
N ALA A 12 15.00 7.04 -33.59
CA ALA A 12 15.31 8.36 -34.15
C ALA A 12 16.62 8.41 -34.91
N ASP A 13 17.62 7.65 -34.49
CA ASP A 13 18.97 7.63 -35.04
C ASP A 13 19.31 6.24 -35.65
N TRP A 14 18.32 5.49 -36.12
CA TRP A 14 18.49 4.13 -36.61
C TRP A 14 19.59 4.00 -37.68
N ARG A 15 19.73 5.01 -38.60
CA ARG A 15 20.78 5.02 -39.63
C ARG A 15 22.17 5.10 -39.02
N TYR A 16 22.36 5.91 -38.00
CA TYR A 16 23.63 6.04 -37.28
C TYR A 16 24.00 4.72 -36.59
N HIS A 17 23.07 4.10 -35.85
CA HIS A 17 23.32 2.85 -35.16
C HIS A 17 23.58 1.68 -36.12
N TRP A 18 23.08 1.75 -37.35
CA TRP A 18 23.28 0.73 -38.35
C TRP A 18 24.66 0.84 -39.10
N GLN A 19 25.36 1.96 -38.93
CA GLN A 19 26.69 2.17 -39.57
C GLN A 19 27.77 1.29 -38.94
N ASP A 20 27.73 1.08 -37.64
CA ASP A 20 28.66 0.19 -36.94
C ASP A 20 27.91 -0.95 -36.25
N LYS A 21 27.79 -2.07 -36.96
CA LYS A 21 27.10 -3.27 -36.49
C LYS A 21 27.73 -3.88 -35.23
N ARG A 22 29.03 -3.66 -34.99
CA ARG A 22 29.74 -4.21 -33.82
C ARG A 22 29.31 -3.47 -32.57
N ILE A 23 29.22 -2.16 -32.63
CA ILE A 23 28.73 -1.33 -31.50
C ILE A 23 27.26 -1.62 -31.23
N LEU A 24 26.44 -1.73 -32.28
CA LEU A 24 25.01 -2.11 -32.12
C LEU A 24 24.86 -3.47 -31.46
N LEU A 25 25.58 -4.49 -31.92
CA LEU A 25 25.54 -5.84 -31.36
C LEU A 25 26.04 -5.86 -29.91
N ALA A 26 27.15 -5.17 -29.61
CA ALA A 26 27.66 -5.06 -28.24
C ALA A 26 26.64 -4.38 -27.31
N GLY A 27 25.99 -3.30 -27.75
CA GLY A 27 24.96 -2.61 -27.03
C GLY A 27 23.72 -3.47 -26.77
N LEU A 28 23.25 -4.20 -27.79
CA LEU A 28 22.14 -5.14 -27.67
C LEU A 28 22.46 -6.30 -26.70
N LEU A 29 23.67 -6.86 -26.83
CA LEU A 29 24.12 -7.92 -25.91
C LEU A 29 24.16 -7.42 -24.46
N THR A 30 24.71 -6.24 -24.23
CA THR A 30 24.76 -5.61 -22.92
C THR A 30 23.34 -5.40 -22.36
N LEU A 31 22.40 -4.93 -23.19
CA LEU A 31 21.02 -4.73 -22.81
C LEU A 31 20.35 -6.05 -22.43
N VAL A 32 20.54 -7.12 -23.22
CA VAL A 32 20.00 -8.46 -22.93
C VAL A 32 20.57 -8.99 -21.63
N LEU A 33 21.89 -8.90 -21.42
CA LEU A 33 22.53 -9.35 -20.18
C LEU A 33 22.03 -8.56 -18.96
N ALA A 34 21.88 -7.24 -19.10
CA ALA A 34 21.32 -6.40 -18.02
C ALA A 34 19.85 -6.66 -17.76
N ALA A 35 19.07 -7.05 -18.77
CA ALA A 35 17.65 -7.39 -18.62
C ALA A 35 17.43 -8.82 -18.07
N LEU A 36 18.42 -9.69 -18.15
CA LEU A 36 18.29 -11.12 -17.76
C LEU A 36 17.81 -11.31 -16.31
N PRO A 37 18.36 -10.63 -15.27
CA PRO A 37 17.88 -10.77 -13.92
C PRO A 37 16.40 -10.40 -13.78
N TYR A 38 15.97 -9.34 -14.45
CA TYR A 38 14.57 -8.94 -14.46
C TYR A 38 13.67 -9.94 -15.19
N ALA A 39 14.11 -10.46 -16.33
CA ALA A 39 13.38 -11.49 -17.07
C ALA A 39 13.22 -12.78 -16.25
N LEU A 40 14.29 -13.24 -15.58
CA LEU A 40 14.23 -14.37 -14.66
C LEU A 40 13.31 -14.12 -13.48
N PHE A 41 13.36 -12.94 -12.87
CA PHE A 41 12.43 -12.56 -11.83
C PHE A 41 10.97 -12.61 -12.32
N ARG A 42 10.69 -12.06 -13.50
CA ARG A 42 9.33 -12.07 -14.08
C ARG A 42 8.85 -13.48 -14.42
N PHE A 43 9.75 -14.35 -14.85
CA PHE A 43 9.43 -15.75 -15.12
C PHE A 43 9.07 -16.51 -13.84
N ASN A 44 9.83 -16.30 -12.76
CA ASN A 44 9.60 -16.95 -11.47
C ASN A 44 8.44 -16.32 -10.68
N HIS A 45 8.10 -15.05 -10.94
CA HIS A 45 7.05 -14.29 -10.23
C HIS A 45 6.13 -13.57 -11.22
N PRO A 46 5.33 -14.30 -12.02
CA PRO A 46 4.48 -13.71 -13.08
C PRO A 46 3.46 -12.72 -12.53
N GLU A 47 2.93 -12.97 -11.31
CA GLU A 47 1.92 -12.16 -10.64
C GLU A 47 2.48 -10.88 -9.97
N ALA A 48 3.82 -10.76 -9.81
CA ALA A 48 4.42 -9.67 -9.03
C ALA A 48 4.04 -8.28 -9.54
N LEU A 49 3.95 -8.09 -10.87
CA LEU A 49 3.55 -6.81 -11.44
C LEU A 49 2.07 -6.49 -11.18
N ALA A 50 1.20 -7.47 -11.37
CA ALA A 50 -0.23 -7.28 -11.12
C ALA A 50 -0.47 -6.97 -9.64
N ARG A 51 0.13 -7.73 -8.73
CA ARG A 51 0.09 -7.50 -7.28
C ARG A 51 0.57 -6.09 -6.93
N HIS A 52 1.69 -5.65 -7.49
CA HIS A 52 2.21 -4.30 -7.26
C HIS A 52 1.26 -3.21 -7.77
N LEU A 53 0.70 -3.36 -8.97
CA LEU A 53 -0.28 -2.42 -9.51
C LEU A 53 -1.57 -2.39 -8.68
N THR A 54 -2.00 -3.54 -8.12
CA THR A 54 -3.13 -3.62 -7.19
C THR A 54 -2.85 -2.83 -5.91
N GLN A 55 -1.69 -3.04 -5.29
CA GLN A 55 -1.27 -2.29 -4.11
C GLN A 55 -1.25 -0.77 -4.35
N LEU A 56 -0.85 -0.36 -5.55
CA LEU A 56 -0.86 1.05 -5.97
C LEU A 56 -2.25 1.54 -6.42
N ARG A 57 -3.28 0.69 -6.40
CA ARG A 57 -4.64 0.99 -6.89
C ARG A 57 -4.63 1.52 -8.33
N SER A 58 -3.83 0.90 -9.20
CA SER A 58 -3.72 1.31 -10.59
C SER A 58 -5.03 1.05 -11.34
N TYR A 59 -5.54 2.07 -12.03
CA TYR A 59 -6.69 1.91 -12.93
C TYR A 59 -6.39 0.97 -14.11
N TRP A 60 -5.10 0.71 -14.41
CA TRP A 60 -4.71 -0.13 -15.54
C TRP A 60 -5.17 -1.57 -15.40
N ILE A 61 -5.22 -2.08 -14.17
CA ILE A 61 -5.67 -3.45 -13.87
C ILE A 61 -7.19 -3.55 -13.58
N SER A 62 -7.93 -2.44 -13.59
CA SER A 62 -9.38 -2.46 -13.42
C SER A 62 -10.07 -3.07 -14.66
N GLU A 63 -11.33 -3.42 -14.55
CA GLU A 63 -12.16 -3.94 -15.67
C GLU A 63 -12.60 -2.86 -16.68
N ALA A 64 -12.20 -1.59 -16.47
CA ALA A 64 -12.56 -0.49 -17.34
C ALA A 64 -12.13 -0.72 -18.80
N ALA A 65 -12.94 -0.28 -19.75
CA ALA A 65 -12.66 -0.40 -21.19
C ALA A 65 -11.36 0.33 -21.59
N LEU A 66 -10.64 -0.21 -22.57
CA LEU A 66 -9.36 0.33 -23.04
C LEU A 66 -9.37 1.84 -23.36
N PRO A 67 -10.40 2.43 -23.99
CA PRO A 67 -10.44 3.88 -24.22
C PRO A 67 -10.45 4.70 -22.93
N VAL A 68 -11.12 4.22 -21.86
CA VAL A 68 -11.14 4.85 -20.53
C VAL A 68 -9.75 4.81 -19.91
N LYS A 69 -9.07 3.65 -19.97
CA LYS A 69 -7.68 3.49 -19.52
C LYS A 69 -6.73 4.40 -20.27
N ALA A 70 -6.85 4.48 -21.60
CA ALA A 70 -6.03 5.34 -22.43
C ALA A 70 -6.26 6.83 -22.11
N GLY A 71 -7.50 7.24 -21.89
CA GLY A 71 -7.85 8.59 -21.46
C GLY A 71 -7.27 8.95 -20.09
N ALA A 72 -7.32 8.01 -19.13
CA ALA A 72 -6.71 8.17 -17.81
C ALA A 72 -5.17 8.26 -17.91
N PHE A 73 -4.56 7.43 -18.73
CA PHE A 73 -3.12 7.48 -19.00
C PHE A 73 -2.70 8.83 -19.56
N LEU A 74 -3.37 9.30 -20.61
CA LEU A 74 -3.05 10.59 -21.24
C LEU A 74 -3.20 11.75 -20.24
N ARG A 75 -4.27 11.76 -19.47
CA ARG A 75 -4.50 12.79 -18.44
C ARG A 75 -3.39 12.79 -17.38
N ASN A 76 -3.01 11.61 -16.86
CA ASN A 76 -1.95 11.49 -15.86
C ASN A 76 -0.57 11.82 -16.45
N TYR A 77 -0.33 11.43 -17.70
CA TYR A 77 0.90 11.76 -18.43
C TYR A 77 1.04 13.29 -18.60
N LEU A 78 -0.01 13.97 -19.06
CA LEU A 78 0.02 15.42 -19.22
C LEU A 78 0.15 16.15 -17.87
N ARG A 79 -0.45 15.64 -16.79
CA ARG A 79 -0.23 16.17 -15.44
C ARG A 79 1.24 16.03 -15.01
N GLY A 80 1.92 14.95 -15.37
CA GLY A 80 3.36 14.77 -15.10
C GLY A 80 4.25 15.75 -15.84
N LEU A 81 3.79 16.33 -16.97
CA LEU A 81 4.46 17.37 -17.73
C LEU A 81 4.03 18.79 -17.34
N ASP A 82 2.97 18.95 -16.55
CA ASP A 82 2.41 20.27 -16.24
C ASP A 82 3.42 21.11 -15.43
N PRO A 83 3.84 22.29 -15.94
CA PRO A 83 4.73 23.17 -15.18
C PRO A 83 4.18 23.58 -13.80
N ARG A 84 2.87 23.62 -13.63
CA ARG A 84 2.24 23.95 -12.34
C ARG A 84 2.58 22.91 -11.28
N TYR A 85 2.61 21.64 -11.64
CA TYR A 85 3.01 20.58 -10.72
C TYR A 85 4.47 20.71 -10.25
N TRP A 86 5.35 21.15 -11.14
CA TRP A 86 6.80 21.20 -10.87
C TRP A 86 7.26 22.46 -10.17
N PHE A 87 6.72 23.63 -10.57
CA PHE A 87 7.26 24.92 -10.16
C PHE A 87 6.43 25.67 -9.14
N PHE A 88 5.21 25.21 -8.85
CA PHE A 88 4.31 25.86 -7.91
C PHE A 88 3.93 24.90 -6.79
N PRO A 89 3.54 25.44 -5.60
CA PRO A 89 3.00 24.60 -4.53
C PRO A 89 1.78 23.82 -5.03
N ASN A 90 1.65 22.57 -4.60
CA ASN A 90 0.52 21.73 -4.94
C ASN A 90 0.16 20.79 -3.78
N ASP A 91 -1.07 20.27 -3.77
CA ASP A 91 -1.61 19.37 -2.76
C ASP A 91 -1.69 17.91 -3.25
N THR A 92 -1.01 17.60 -4.35
CA THR A 92 -1.06 16.27 -4.98
C THR A 92 -0.23 15.25 -4.22
N ASP A 93 0.87 15.71 -3.63
CA ASP A 93 1.84 14.85 -2.95
C ASP A 93 1.62 14.81 -1.44
N LEU A 94 2.15 13.78 -0.79
CA LEU A 94 2.14 13.68 0.66
C LEU A 94 2.96 14.81 1.28
N ILE A 95 2.49 15.31 2.41
CA ILE A 95 3.10 16.41 3.18
C ILE A 95 4.61 16.24 3.36
N ARG A 96 5.07 15.03 3.70
CA ARG A 96 6.49 14.72 3.89
C ARG A 96 7.35 14.78 2.62
N HIS A 97 6.72 14.92 1.46
CA HIS A 97 7.40 15.02 0.15
C HIS A 97 7.40 16.44 -0.41
N GLN A 98 6.99 17.43 0.37
CA GLN A 98 6.82 18.81 -0.06
C GLN A 98 7.53 19.79 0.88
N MET A 99 7.97 20.90 0.33
CA MET A 99 8.30 22.11 1.08
C MET A 99 7.08 23.05 1.05
N LYS A 100 6.68 23.57 2.21
CA LYS A 100 5.53 24.49 2.29
C LYS A 100 5.77 25.74 1.45
N GLY A 101 4.83 26.02 0.57
CA GLY A 101 4.86 27.21 -0.27
C GLY A 101 5.83 27.13 -1.46
N MET A 102 6.42 25.97 -1.74
CA MET A 102 7.37 25.77 -2.85
C MET A 102 6.93 24.65 -3.77
N GLY A 103 7.31 24.75 -5.05
CA GLY A 103 7.22 23.65 -5.99
C GLY A 103 8.38 22.65 -5.82
N HIS A 104 8.30 21.52 -6.53
CA HIS A 104 9.35 20.51 -6.54
C HIS A 104 10.62 20.96 -7.25
N PHE A 105 10.51 22.00 -8.08
CA PHE A 105 11.63 22.62 -8.78
C PHE A 105 11.59 24.13 -8.55
N PRO A 106 12.73 24.81 -8.34
CA PRO A 106 12.74 26.23 -8.01
C PRO A 106 12.06 27.07 -9.09
N LEU A 107 11.11 27.92 -8.72
CA LEU A 107 10.37 28.78 -9.66
C LEU A 107 11.30 29.66 -10.52
N LEU A 108 12.42 30.10 -9.93
CA LEU A 108 13.43 30.90 -10.64
C LEU A 108 14.00 30.18 -11.88
N SER A 109 13.96 28.85 -11.91
CA SER A 109 14.44 28.05 -13.04
C SER A 109 13.41 27.90 -14.17
N LEU A 110 12.13 28.21 -13.94
CA LEU A 110 11.06 28.04 -14.94
C LEU A 110 11.37 28.74 -16.28
N PRO A 111 11.78 30.02 -16.31
CA PRO A 111 12.11 30.67 -17.59
C PRO A 111 13.26 29.98 -18.31
N LEU A 112 14.26 29.48 -17.56
CA LEU A 112 15.40 28.77 -18.13
C LEU A 112 14.98 27.39 -18.70
N VAL A 113 14.14 26.65 -17.99
CA VAL A 113 13.61 25.38 -18.48
C VAL A 113 12.79 25.56 -19.75
N LEU A 114 11.93 26.57 -19.79
CA LEU A 114 11.15 26.89 -20.99
C LEU A 114 12.05 27.28 -22.19
N LEU A 115 13.06 28.10 -21.95
CA LEU A 115 14.03 28.46 -22.98
C LEU A 115 14.82 27.23 -23.45
N GLY A 116 15.29 26.40 -22.52
CA GLY A 116 16.00 25.15 -22.81
C GLY A 116 15.14 24.15 -23.58
N LEU A 117 13.85 24.09 -23.29
CA LEU A 117 12.90 23.27 -24.04
C LEU A 117 12.80 23.71 -25.50
N VAL A 118 12.69 25.03 -25.73
CA VAL A 118 12.64 25.61 -27.06
C VAL A 118 13.96 25.37 -27.81
N GLU A 119 15.12 25.60 -27.19
CA GLU A 119 16.43 25.36 -27.79
C GLU A 119 16.68 23.89 -28.08
N SER A 120 16.23 22.98 -27.18
CA SER A 120 16.33 21.55 -27.43
C SER A 120 15.43 21.08 -28.58
N ALA A 121 14.21 21.60 -28.66
CA ALA A 121 13.28 21.31 -29.75
C ALA A 121 13.80 21.81 -31.09
N ARG A 122 14.50 22.96 -31.13
CA ARG A 122 15.16 23.50 -32.34
C ARG A 122 16.43 22.72 -32.69
N GLY A 123 17.12 22.20 -31.68
CA GLY A 123 18.41 21.51 -31.82
C GLY A 123 18.31 19.98 -31.85
N LEU A 124 17.19 19.37 -32.27
CA LEU A 124 17.02 17.91 -32.29
C LEU A 124 18.04 17.14 -33.19
N ARG A 125 18.84 17.86 -34.02
CA ARG A 125 19.95 17.25 -34.72
C ARG A 125 21.18 17.01 -33.83
N GLU A 126 21.30 17.73 -32.73
CA GLU A 126 22.36 17.56 -31.75
C GLU A 126 22.01 16.39 -30.80
N PRO A 127 22.87 15.36 -30.71
CA PRO A 127 22.56 14.16 -29.93
C PRO A 127 22.21 14.45 -28.47
N ALA A 128 22.91 15.37 -27.79
CA ALA A 128 22.70 15.74 -26.41
C ALA A 128 21.29 16.35 -26.19
N LYS A 129 20.95 17.36 -27.00
CA LYS A 129 19.64 18.03 -26.92
C LYS A 129 18.48 17.07 -27.20
N LYS A 130 18.64 16.22 -28.24
CA LYS A 130 17.71 15.17 -28.61
C LYS A 130 17.47 14.21 -27.44
N THR A 131 18.55 13.71 -26.85
CA THR A 131 18.46 12.75 -25.72
C THR A 131 17.72 13.34 -24.56
N VAL A 132 18.01 14.56 -24.13
CA VAL A 132 17.36 15.23 -23.01
C VAL A 132 15.88 15.50 -23.32
N PHE A 133 15.57 15.91 -24.55
CA PHE A 133 14.18 16.15 -24.98
C PHE A 133 13.35 14.86 -24.96
N ILE A 134 13.89 13.76 -25.48
CA ILE A 134 13.21 12.45 -25.45
C ILE A 134 13.08 11.94 -24.01
N ALA A 135 14.11 12.11 -23.17
CA ALA A 135 14.04 11.73 -21.76
C ALA A 135 12.98 12.51 -21.00
N LEU A 136 12.81 13.81 -21.27
CA LEU A 136 11.75 14.63 -20.70
C LEU A 136 10.36 14.08 -21.04
N LEU A 137 10.15 13.75 -22.33
CA LEU A 137 8.88 13.18 -22.78
C LEU A 137 8.65 11.76 -22.25
N ALA A 138 9.68 10.95 -22.10
CA ALA A 138 9.55 9.59 -21.58
C ALA A 138 9.33 9.54 -20.05
N ALA A 139 9.78 10.55 -19.30
CA ALA A 139 9.82 10.54 -17.85
C ALA A 139 8.45 10.29 -17.15
N PRO A 140 7.30 10.88 -17.59
CA PRO A 140 6.04 10.67 -16.92
C PRO A 140 5.38 9.32 -17.18
N SER A 141 5.86 8.54 -18.18
CA SER A 141 5.16 7.34 -18.67
C SER A 141 4.91 6.28 -17.60
N GLY A 142 5.85 6.05 -16.68
CA GLY A 142 5.67 5.09 -15.59
C GLY A 142 4.66 5.57 -14.56
N ALA A 143 4.74 6.83 -14.16
CA ALA A 143 3.82 7.43 -13.20
C ALA A 143 2.38 7.50 -13.76
N ALA A 144 2.24 7.68 -15.08
CA ALA A 144 0.95 7.78 -15.74
C ALA A 144 0.06 6.53 -15.57
N LEU A 145 0.64 5.37 -15.31
CA LEU A 145 -0.09 4.11 -15.06
C LEU A 145 -0.85 4.09 -13.72
N VAL A 146 -0.46 4.94 -12.78
CA VAL A 146 -1.06 4.99 -11.42
C VAL A 146 -1.62 6.38 -11.13
N GLY A 147 -0.81 7.41 -11.41
CA GLY A 147 -1.05 8.81 -11.14
C GLY A 147 0.24 9.54 -10.76
N PRO A 148 0.33 10.85 -11.04
CA PRO A 148 1.49 11.64 -10.70
C PRO A 148 1.69 11.68 -9.18
N ALA A 149 2.93 11.45 -8.75
CA ALA A 149 3.44 11.69 -7.42
C ALA A 149 4.95 11.89 -7.54
N ILE A 150 5.54 12.76 -6.72
CA ILE A 150 6.97 13.11 -6.85
C ILE A 150 7.87 11.88 -6.76
N THR A 151 7.54 10.92 -5.92
CA THR A 151 8.31 9.66 -5.78
C THR A 151 8.33 8.81 -7.06
N ARG A 152 7.29 8.92 -7.90
CA ARG A 152 7.20 8.22 -9.19
C ARG A 152 7.73 9.05 -10.35
N LEU A 153 7.78 10.37 -10.18
CA LEU A 153 8.22 11.34 -11.18
C LEU A 153 9.64 11.85 -10.93
N LEU A 154 10.33 11.37 -9.90
CA LEU A 154 11.65 11.87 -9.49
C LEU A 154 12.68 11.88 -10.62
N VAL A 155 12.60 10.93 -11.54
CA VAL A 155 13.45 10.87 -12.75
C VAL A 155 13.33 12.13 -13.63
N MET A 156 12.23 12.88 -13.54
CA MET A 156 11.99 14.12 -14.29
C MET A 156 12.96 15.23 -13.89
N ILE A 157 13.49 15.19 -12.66
CA ILE A 157 14.46 16.20 -12.18
C ILE A 157 15.68 16.26 -13.09
N VAL A 158 16.13 15.12 -13.62
CA VAL A 158 17.30 15.04 -14.51
C VAL A 158 17.09 15.84 -15.80
N PRO A 159 16.08 15.52 -16.66
CA PRO A 159 15.86 16.29 -17.87
C PRO A 159 15.47 17.77 -17.60
N LEU A 160 14.72 18.07 -16.51
CA LEU A 160 14.42 19.47 -16.15
C LEU A 160 15.69 20.26 -15.82
N SER A 161 16.64 19.67 -15.08
CA SER A 161 17.92 20.29 -14.75
C SER A 161 18.74 20.55 -16.02
N TYR A 162 18.81 19.58 -16.94
CA TYR A 162 19.48 19.78 -18.21
C TYR A 162 18.82 20.85 -19.10
N MET A 163 17.47 20.90 -19.12
CA MET A 163 16.76 21.99 -19.81
C MET A 163 17.12 23.34 -19.22
N ALA A 164 17.18 23.46 -17.88
CA ALA A 164 17.59 24.69 -17.24
C ALA A 164 19.03 25.10 -17.62
N LEU A 165 19.96 24.13 -17.69
CA LEU A 165 21.34 24.38 -18.13
C LEU A 165 21.43 24.85 -19.60
N ILE A 166 20.71 24.19 -20.52
CA ILE A 166 20.66 24.61 -21.94
C ILE A 166 20.09 26.03 -22.07
N GLY A 167 19.00 26.32 -21.29
CA GLY A 167 18.42 27.67 -21.28
C GLY A 167 19.39 28.72 -20.72
N MET A 168 20.12 28.36 -19.65
CA MET A 168 21.14 29.22 -19.05
C MET A 168 22.31 29.50 -20.03
N GLU A 169 22.81 28.45 -20.69
CA GLU A 169 23.84 28.59 -21.74
C GLU A 169 23.36 29.58 -22.79
N ARG A 170 22.11 29.44 -23.26
CA ARG A 170 21.53 30.35 -24.25
C ARG A 170 21.49 31.79 -23.75
N VAL A 171 21.10 32.02 -22.51
CA VAL A 171 21.05 33.35 -21.89
C VAL A 171 22.45 33.96 -21.84
N PHE A 172 23.48 33.21 -21.51
CA PHE A 172 24.86 33.70 -21.40
C PHE A 172 25.56 33.89 -22.75
N THR A 173 25.14 33.16 -23.77
CA THR A 173 25.75 33.25 -25.14
C THR A 173 25.06 34.28 -26.06
N LEU A 174 23.90 34.86 -25.63
CA LEU A 174 23.23 35.87 -26.44
C LEU A 174 24.14 37.09 -26.69
N PRO A 175 24.26 37.58 -27.95
CA PRO A 175 24.96 38.81 -28.24
C PRO A 175 24.34 39.98 -27.46
N ARG A 176 25.14 40.73 -26.74
CA ARG A 176 24.69 41.89 -25.94
C ARG A 176 25.66 43.01 -26.04
N PRO A 177 25.21 44.28 -25.96
CA PRO A 177 26.11 45.42 -25.92
C PRO A 177 27.08 45.29 -24.72
N GLU A 178 28.33 45.71 -24.89
CA GLU A 178 29.38 45.67 -23.86
C GLU A 178 29.13 46.69 -22.72
N THR A 179 28.12 46.44 -21.92
CA THR A 179 27.78 47.26 -20.75
C THR A 179 28.33 46.62 -19.48
N ARG A 180 28.64 47.44 -18.44
CA ARG A 180 29.03 46.94 -17.10
C ARG A 180 28.04 45.98 -16.53
N LEU A 181 26.74 46.22 -16.78
CA LEU A 181 25.65 45.38 -16.30
C LEU A 181 25.75 43.94 -16.83
N ARG A 182 26.20 43.76 -18.09
CA ARG A 182 26.40 42.42 -18.68
C ARG A 182 27.42 41.59 -17.93
N LYS A 183 28.50 42.18 -17.46
CA LYS A 183 29.58 41.49 -16.72
C LYS A 183 29.07 41.05 -15.31
N LEU A 184 28.08 41.76 -14.77
CA LEU A 184 27.51 41.47 -13.46
C LEU A 184 26.38 40.44 -13.51
N LEU A 185 25.70 40.24 -14.66
CA LEU A 185 24.57 39.31 -14.75
C LEU A 185 24.87 37.87 -14.31
N PRO A 186 25.98 37.22 -14.66
CA PRO A 186 26.29 35.89 -14.15
C PRO A 186 26.50 35.89 -12.64
N ALA A 187 27.19 36.87 -12.11
CA ALA A 187 27.44 37.00 -10.68
C ALA A 187 26.14 37.23 -9.91
N LEU A 188 25.26 38.09 -10.39
CA LEU A 188 23.93 38.32 -9.81
C LEU A 188 23.05 37.07 -9.88
N PHE A 189 23.09 36.34 -11.00
CA PHE A 189 22.37 35.08 -11.13
C PHE A 189 22.84 34.06 -10.08
N TRP A 190 24.15 33.81 -10.00
CA TRP A 190 24.69 32.86 -9.03
C TRP A 190 24.49 33.31 -7.58
N ALA A 191 24.61 34.59 -7.29
CA ALA A 191 24.32 35.14 -5.99
C ALA A 191 22.83 34.95 -5.59
N SER A 192 21.91 35.22 -6.53
CA SER A 192 20.47 35.00 -6.32
C SER A 192 20.17 33.51 -6.10
N TRP A 193 20.80 32.62 -6.87
CA TRP A 193 20.62 31.19 -6.70
C TRP A 193 21.18 30.69 -5.38
N ALA A 194 22.36 31.13 -4.99
CA ALA A 194 22.95 30.79 -3.69
C ALA A 194 22.12 31.33 -2.53
N ALA A 195 21.62 32.57 -2.62
CA ALA A 195 20.73 33.16 -1.65
C ALA A 195 19.41 32.37 -1.51
N LEU A 196 18.78 32.02 -2.63
CA LEU A 196 17.56 31.21 -2.63
C LEU A 196 17.81 29.84 -2.00
N SER A 197 18.87 29.15 -2.41
CA SER A 197 19.24 27.84 -1.84
C SER A 197 19.51 27.91 -0.34
N GLY A 198 20.22 28.97 0.10
CA GLY A 198 20.51 29.21 1.50
C GLY A 198 19.24 29.48 2.32
N LEU A 199 18.34 30.32 1.80
CA LEU A 199 17.05 30.60 2.43
C LEU A 199 16.16 29.36 2.51
N MET A 200 16.08 28.57 1.42
CA MET A 200 15.34 27.31 1.41
C MET A 200 15.87 26.33 2.43
N THR A 201 17.21 26.18 2.49
CA THR A 201 17.86 25.28 3.46
C THR A 201 17.61 25.73 4.89
N TYR A 202 17.77 27.05 5.16
CA TYR A 202 17.51 27.64 6.48
C TYR A 202 16.04 27.43 6.90
N ASP A 203 15.09 27.72 6.01
CA ASP A 203 13.66 27.55 6.28
C ASP A 203 13.31 26.09 6.53
N ALA A 204 13.85 25.16 5.72
CA ALA A 204 13.64 23.73 5.90
C ALA A 204 14.16 23.21 7.24
N LEU A 205 15.37 23.64 7.65
CA LEU A 205 15.99 23.20 8.91
C LEU A 205 15.33 23.83 10.13
N LYS A 206 14.93 25.10 10.05
CA LYS A 206 14.35 25.83 11.18
C LYS A 206 12.85 25.61 11.31
N ASN A 207 12.11 25.75 10.23
CA ASN A 207 10.65 25.78 10.22
C ASN A 207 10.02 24.50 9.67
N GLY A 208 10.79 23.65 8.95
CA GLY A 208 10.29 22.43 8.33
C GLY A 208 9.42 21.56 9.25
N PRO A 209 9.82 21.31 10.50
CA PRO A 209 9.00 20.56 11.46
C PRO A 209 7.65 21.20 11.79
N THR A 210 7.47 22.51 11.57
CA THR A 210 6.23 23.26 11.86
C THR A 210 5.47 23.69 10.61
N TRP A 211 5.92 23.29 9.42
CA TRP A 211 5.21 23.63 8.17
C TRP A 211 3.82 23.05 8.12
N PHE A 212 3.61 21.89 8.74
CA PHE A 212 2.35 21.17 8.75
C PHE A 212 2.03 20.66 10.15
N GLU A 213 0.76 20.42 10.43
CA GLU A 213 0.32 19.94 11.75
C GLU A 213 0.21 18.42 11.86
N ASN A 214 0.19 17.71 10.74
CA ASN A 214 0.12 16.25 10.73
C ASN A 214 1.51 15.64 10.86
N TYR A 215 1.75 14.98 11.98
CA TYR A 215 3.02 14.32 12.32
C TYR A 215 2.95 12.79 12.24
N GLY A 216 1.78 12.23 11.92
CA GLY A 216 1.55 10.79 11.82
C GLY A 216 2.01 10.17 10.50
N MET A 217 1.54 8.95 10.25
CA MET A 217 1.94 8.11 9.12
C MET A 217 1.74 8.78 7.75
N TYR A 218 0.67 9.55 7.58
CA TYR A 218 0.38 10.25 6.31
C TYR A 218 0.93 11.67 6.26
N GLY A 219 1.52 12.13 7.37
CA GLY A 219 2.13 13.45 7.53
C GLY A 219 3.65 13.41 7.49
N LEU A 220 4.27 14.18 8.40
CA LEU A 220 5.72 14.35 8.46
C LEU A 220 6.47 13.14 9.02
N GLN A 221 5.79 12.19 9.68
CA GLN A 221 6.42 11.06 10.40
C GLN A 221 7.54 11.53 11.32
N TRP A 222 7.24 12.60 12.10
CA TRP A 222 8.23 13.27 12.95
C TRP A 222 8.48 12.48 14.23
N GLY A 223 9.68 12.65 14.78
CA GLY A 223 9.97 12.37 16.18
C GLY A 223 10.83 11.16 16.44
N GLY A 224 11.37 10.49 15.43
CA GLY A 224 12.17 9.28 15.62
C GLY A 224 13.25 9.44 16.70
N GLN A 225 14.15 10.41 16.57
CA GLN A 225 15.20 10.61 17.56
C GLN A 225 14.63 10.92 18.96
N THR A 226 13.74 11.92 19.05
CA THR A 226 13.15 12.35 20.35
C THR A 226 12.40 11.20 21.02
N LEU A 227 11.62 10.43 20.25
CA LEU A 227 10.85 9.30 20.73
C LEU A 227 11.75 8.19 21.27
N PHE A 228 12.74 7.77 20.49
CA PHE A 228 13.60 6.65 20.89
C PHE A 228 14.60 7.01 21.99
N ASP A 229 15.04 8.26 22.09
CA ASP A 229 15.82 8.73 23.24
C ASP A 229 14.99 8.74 24.53
N ALA A 230 13.71 9.14 24.42
CA ALA A 230 12.78 9.05 25.54
C ALA A 230 12.47 7.60 25.94
N ILE A 231 12.29 6.69 24.98
CA ILE A 231 12.12 5.25 25.23
C ILE A 231 13.34 4.65 25.91
N LYS A 232 14.56 4.95 25.43
CA LYS A 232 15.82 4.49 26.07
C LYS A 232 15.92 4.92 27.53
N THR A 233 15.56 6.18 27.77
CA THR A 233 15.60 6.73 29.13
C THR A 233 14.58 6.04 30.02
N TYR A 234 13.32 5.95 29.53
CA TYR A 234 12.24 5.32 30.27
C TYR A 234 12.51 3.85 30.59
N ALA A 235 13.01 3.08 29.61
CA ALA A 235 13.34 1.66 29.80
C ALA A 235 14.46 1.44 30.83
N ARG A 236 15.44 2.35 30.89
CA ARG A 236 16.51 2.30 31.93
C ARG A 236 15.99 2.62 33.33
N GLU A 237 15.06 3.58 33.43
CA GLU A 237 14.45 3.98 34.69
C GLU A 237 13.43 2.97 35.19
N ASN A 238 12.85 2.18 34.30
CA ASN A 238 11.75 1.23 34.56
C ASN A 238 12.03 -0.13 33.90
N PRO A 239 13.04 -0.90 34.35
CA PRO A 239 13.48 -2.13 33.70
C PRO A 239 12.43 -3.24 33.70
N ASP A 240 11.45 -3.21 34.61
CA ASP A 240 10.39 -4.21 34.73
C ASP A 240 9.17 -3.90 33.85
N LYS A 241 9.18 -2.77 33.16
CA LYS A 241 8.06 -2.38 32.30
C LYS A 241 8.19 -2.93 30.88
N GLU A 242 7.09 -3.49 30.38
CA GLU A 242 6.92 -3.87 28.97
C GLU A 242 6.45 -2.64 28.18
N ILE A 243 7.33 -2.10 27.34
CA ILE A 243 7.00 -0.92 26.52
C ILE A 243 6.46 -1.40 25.15
N ILE A 244 5.25 -0.97 24.80
CA ILE A 244 4.58 -1.29 23.54
C ILE A 244 4.46 -0.01 22.72
N LEU A 245 5.20 0.07 21.60
CA LEU A 245 5.22 1.23 20.72
C LEU A 245 4.24 1.07 19.56
N SER A 246 3.34 2.04 19.40
CA SER A 246 2.42 2.08 18.29
C SER A 246 3.13 2.14 16.92
N PRO A 247 2.76 1.31 15.95
CA PRO A 247 3.25 1.41 14.57
C PRO A 247 2.54 2.52 13.75
N ASN A 248 1.50 3.16 14.30
CA ASN A 248 0.61 4.04 13.52
C ASN A 248 1.18 5.44 13.23
N TRP A 249 2.38 5.76 13.71
CA TRP A 249 3.00 7.08 13.52
C TRP A 249 3.95 7.14 12.32
N ALA A 250 4.55 6.00 11.91
CA ALA A 250 5.53 5.99 10.81
C ALA A 250 5.50 4.66 10.04
N ASN A 251 5.84 4.73 8.76
CA ASN A 251 5.99 3.54 7.92
C ASN A 251 7.31 2.81 8.27
N GLY A 252 7.21 1.56 8.68
CA GLY A 252 8.37 0.77 9.11
C GLY A 252 8.88 1.14 10.50
N THR A 253 8.01 1.36 11.46
CA THR A 253 8.34 1.69 12.85
C THR A 253 9.34 0.71 13.48
N ASP A 254 9.23 -0.59 13.19
CA ASP A 254 10.17 -1.62 13.63
C ASP A 254 11.59 -1.43 13.06
N VAL A 255 11.71 -1.01 11.81
CA VAL A 255 13.00 -0.70 11.17
C VAL A 255 13.63 0.56 11.78
N ILE A 256 12.80 1.59 11.98
CA ILE A 256 13.24 2.84 12.61
C ILE A 256 13.68 2.57 14.07
N ALA A 257 12.92 1.74 14.80
CA ALA A 257 13.28 1.34 16.16
C ALA A 257 14.65 0.65 16.20
N ARG A 258 14.91 -0.31 15.32
CA ARG A 258 16.21 -0.98 15.21
C ARG A 258 17.35 0.00 14.90
N TYR A 259 17.11 0.98 14.05
CA TYR A 259 18.11 2.01 13.73
C TYR A 259 18.51 2.84 14.96
N PHE A 260 17.52 3.33 15.73
CA PHE A 260 17.80 4.20 16.88
C PHE A 260 18.19 3.46 18.14
N LEU A 261 17.61 2.30 18.43
CA LEU A 261 17.83 1.56 19.66
C LEU A 261 19.04 0.62 19.58
N GLY A 262 19.36 0.12 18.37
CA GLY A 262 20.41 -0.89 18.18
C GLY A 262 20.06 -2.22 18.88
N GLY A 263 20.81 -3.30 18.62
CA GLY A 263 20.74 -4.57 19.35
C GLY A 263 19.31 -5.16 19.57
N PRO A 264 19.11 -5.96 20.62
CA PRO A 264 17.79 -6.41 21.03
C PRO A 264 16.93 -5.21 21.44
N LEU A 265 15.71 -5.11 20.88
CA LEU A 265 14.79 -4.01 21.18
C LEU A 265 14.25 -4.15 22.62
N PRO A 266 14.34 -3.13 23.47
CA PRO A 266 13.72 -3.12 24.80
C PRO A 266 12.21 -2.83 24.71
N ILE A 267 11.60 -3.00 23.54
CA ILE A 267 10.21 -2.70 23.24
C ILE A 267 9.61 -3.76 22.34
N SER A 268 8.31 -3.90 22.39
CA SER A 268 7.49 -4.54 21.35
C SER A 268 6.81 -3.47 20.49
N VAL A 269 6.56 -3.81 19.20
CA VAL A 269 5.79 -2.95 18.29
C VAL A 269 4.36 -3.47 18.22
N GLY A 270 3.42 -2.65 18.65
CA GLY A 270 2.00 -2.99 18.72
C GLY A 270 1.17 -1.77 19.11
N ASN A 271 -0.14 -1.91 19.10
CA ASN A 271 -1.06 -0.85 19.49
C ASN A 271 -2.16 -1.37 20.43
N ILE A 272 -3.01 -0.47 20.89
CA ILE A 272 -4.08 -0.78 21.82
C ILE A 272 -5.27 -1.49 21.17
N ALA A 273 -5.42 -1.47 19.85
CA ALA A 273 -6.60 -1.99 19.17
C ALA A 273 -6.88 -3.49 19.44
N PRO A 274 -5.90 -4.41 19.47
CA PRO A 274 -6.18 -5.80 19.87
C PRO A 274 -6.76 -5.93 21.28
N TYR A 275 -6.39 -5.04 22.19
CA TYR A 275 -6.91 -5.01 23.57
C TYR A 275 -8.34 -4.47 23.66
N THR A 276 -8.83 -3.82 22.62
CA THR A 276 -10.25 -3.42 22.53
C THR A 276 -11.13 -4.47 21.88
N LEU A 277 -10.54 -5.38 21.13
CA LEU A 277 -11.25 -6.45 20.42
C LEU A 277 -11.29 -7.75 21.23
N TYR A 278 -10.19 -8.02 21.94
CA TYR A 278 -10.02 -9.22 22.74
C TYR A 278 -9.57 -8.86 24.16
N GLN A 279 -10.00 -9.65 25.15
CA GLN A 279 -9.51 -9.53 26.51
C GLN A 279 -8.09 -10.10 26.63
N LEU A 280 -7.10 -9.38 26.08
CA LEU A 280 -5.71 -9.75 26.21
C LEU A 280 -5.18 -9.44 27.63
N PRO A 281 -4.14 -10.14 28.11
CA PRO A 281 -3.52 -9.82 29.41
C PRO A 281 -3.05 -8.38 29.47
N LEU A 282 -3.63 -7.61 30.39
CA LEU A 282 -3.36 -6.19 30.56
C LEU A 282 -3.14 -5.91 32.06
N ASP A 283 -1.93 -5.53 32.41
CA ASP A 283 -1.53 -5.17 33.76
C ASP A 283 -0.75 -3.85 33.78
N LYS A 284 -0.46 -3.36 34.96
CA LYS A 284 0.27 -2.10 35.17
C LYS A 284 1.74 -2.15 34.70
N ASN A 285 2.26 -3.31 34.32
CA ASN A 285 3.62 -3.44 33.80
C ASN A 285 3.70 -3.05 32.32
N LYS A 286 2.55 -3.09 31.61
CA LYS A 286 2.47 -2.65 30.22
C LYS A 286 2.35 -1.14 30.12
N VAL A 287 3.22 -0.55 29.32
CA VAL A 287 3.24 0.87 28.98
C VAL A 287 3.12 1.04 27.48
N PHE A 288 2.02 1.64 27.06
CA PHE A 288 1.77 1.94 25.65
C PHE A 288 2.31 3.32 25.32
N VAL A 289 3.08 3.39 24.23
CA VAL A 289 3.53 4.66 23.64
C VAL A 289 2.63 4.92 22.43
N MET A 290 1.68 5.80 22.62
CA MET A 290 0.57 6.03 21.69
C MET A 290 0.70 7.34 20.92
N THR A 291 0.08 7.37 19.73
CA THR A 291 -0.16 8.62 18.99
C THR A 291 -1.32 9.41 19.60
N PRO A 292 -1.45 10.72 19.32
CA PRO A 292 -2.58 11.52 19.82
C PRO A 292 -3.95 10.96 19.44
N GLU A 293 -4.06 10.39 18.23
CA GLU A 293 -5.31 9.80 17.72
C GLU A 293 -5.71 8.57 18.54
N GLU A 294 -4.74 7.73 18.91
CA GLU A 294 -4.98 6.56 19.75
C GLU A 294 -5.38 6.96 21.19
N VAL A 295 -4.74 7.99 21.74
CA VAL A 295 -5.08 8.52 23.06
C VAL A 295 -6.50 9.09 23.07
N ALA A 296 -6.87 9.84 22.04
CA ALA A 296 -8.20 10.43 21.90
C ALA A 296 -9.31 9.35 21.79
N TRP A 297 -8.97 8.20 21.20
CA TRP A 297 -9.91 7.09 20.99
C TRP A 297 -10.16 6.27 22.27
N LEU A 298 -9.23 6.24 23.23
CA LEU A 298 -9.37 5.42 24.44
C LEU A 298 -10.70 5.59 25.18
N PRO A 299 -11.16 6.83 25.48
CA PRO A 299 -12.45 7.02 26.19
C PRO A 299 -13.65 6.50 25.40
N GLU A 300 -13.61 6.56 24.07
CA GLU A 300 -14.71 6.12 23.20
C GLU A 300 -14.94 4.61 23.28
N THR A 301 -13.92 3.84 23.64
CA THR A 301 -14.01 2.38 23.76
C THR A 301 -14.85 1.92 24.96
N GLY A 302 -14.91 2.72 26.04
CA GLY A 302 -15.56 2.38 27.29
C GLY A 302 -14.94 1.19 28.05
N LYS A 303 -13.78 0.67 27.60
CA LYS A 303 -13.18 -0.58 28.08
C LYS A 303 -12.06 -0.39 29.10
N PHE A 304 -11.52 0.83 29.19
CA PHE A 304 -10.36 1.09 30.03
C PHE A 304 -10.66 2.03 31.18
N SER A 305 -10.01 1.76 32.33
CA SER A 305 -10.00 2.60 33.52
C SER A 305 -8.59 2.88 33.98
N ASP A 306 -8.41 3.76 34.98
CA ASP A 306 -7.13 4.14 35.55
C ASP A 306 -6.09 4.48 34.47
N VAL A 307 -6.52 5.26 33.50
CA VAL A 307 -5.66 5.74 32.42
C VAL A 307 -4.66 6.74 33.01
N GLU A 308 -3.45 6.28 33.27
CA GLU A 308 -2.37 7.07 33.84
C GLU A 308 -1.42 7.55 32.75
N VAL A 309 -1.33 8.86 32.56
CA VAL A 309 -0.37 9.49 31.65
C VAL A 309 0.96 9.62 32.37
N LEU A 310 1.94 8.79 31.99
CA LEU A 310 3.27 8.73 32.59
C LEU A 310 4.21 9.79 32.00
N ARG A 311 4.09 10.05 30.71
CA ARG A 311 4.93 11.03 29.99
C ARG A 311 4.25 11.46 28.70
N VAL A 312 4.43 12.75 28.35
CA VAL A 312 4.00 13.30 27.05
C VAL A 312 5.21 13.90 26.36
N LEU A 313 5.44 13.51 25.12
CA LEU A 313 6.43 14.13 24.24
C LEU A 313 5.71 15.10 23.31
N PRO A 314 5.94 16.41 23.39
CA PRO A 314 5.26 17.36 22.52
C PRO A 314 5.78 17.25 21.09
N TYR A 315 4.91 17.53 20.14
CA TYR A 315 5.28 17.78 18.75
C TYR A 315 5.95 19.17 18.60
N PRO A 316 6.64 19.44 17.47
CA PRO A 316 7.31 20.73 17.23
C PRO A 316 6.42 21.95 17.34
N ASN A 317 5.12 21.81 17.11
CA ASN A 317 4.12 22.87 17.26
C ASN A 317 3.61 23.05 18.69
N GLY A 318 4.18 22.34 19.68
CA GLY A 318 3.82 22.41 21.08
C GLY A 318 2.56 21.60 21.47
N LYS A 319 1.85 20.99 20.52
CA LYS A 319 0.72 20.11 20.81
C LYS A 319 1.20 18.79 21.41
N PRO A 320 0.38 18.10 22.25
CA PRO A 320 0.70 16.75 22.72
C PRO A 320 0.99 15.82 21.54
N GLY A 321 2.09 15.08 21.64
CA GLY A 321 2.52 14.09 20.66
C GLY A 321 2.46 12.68 21.25
N PHE A 322 3.62 11.98 21.26
CA PHE A 322 3.65 10.63 21.83
C PHE A 322 3.39 10.64 23.32
N THR A 323 2.44 9.82 23.74
CA THR A 323 2.04 9.72 25.14
C THR A 323 2.30 8.32 25.67
N PHE A 324 3.06 8.24 26.78
CA PHE A 324 3.31 7.01 27.52
C PHE A 324 2.15 6.82 28.48
N ILE A 325 1.42 5.72 28.36
CA ILE A 325 0.20 5.45 29.11
C ILE A 325 0.26 4.06 29.73
N SER A 326 -0.05 3.98 31.02
CA SER A 326 -0.44 2.77 31.69
C SER A 326 -1.95 2.80 31.91
N LEU A 327 -2.61 1.65 31.77
CA LEU A 327 -4.07 1.55 31.91
C LEU A 327 -4.46 0.13 32.32
N ARG A 328 -5.68 -0.04 32.76
CA ARG A 328 -6.29 -1.35 33.03
C ARG A 328 -7.69 -1.42 32.40
N TYR A 329 -8.23 -2.60 32.34
CA TYR A 329 -9.64 -2.76 31.98
C TYR A 329 -10.56 -2.24 33.09
N VAL A 330 -11.78 -1.84 32.74
CA VAL A 330 -12.86 -1.58 33.68
C VAL A 330 -13.26 -2.86 34.37
N ASP A 331 -13.82 -2.73 35.57
CA ASP A 331 -14.39 -3.87 36.28
C ASP A 331 -15.57 -4.44 35.45
N GLY A 332 -15.75 -5.77 35.46
CA GLY A 332 -16.78 -6.42 34.65
C GLY A 332 -16.49 -6.51 33.16
N ILE A 333 -15.24 -6.27 32.70
CA ILE A 333 -14.88 -6.28 31.29
C ILE A 333 -15.11 -7.63 30.59
N ALA A 334 -15.02 -8.73 31.35
CA ALA A 334 -15.22 -10.09 30.80
C ALA A 334 -16.62 -10.26 30.21
N GLU A 335 -17.65 -9.73 30.89
CA GLU A 335 -19.04 -9.74 30.43
C GLU A 335 -19.22 -8.89 29.18
N VAL A 336 -18.54 -7.73 29.09
CA VAL A 336 -18.55 -6.86 27.89
C VAL A 336 -17.96 -7.60 26.69
N PHE A 337 -16.78 -8.19 26.85
CA PHE A 337 -16.17 -8.97 25.78
C PHE A 337 -16.99 -10.19 25.39
N ALA A 338 -17.58 -10.88 26.34
CA ALA A 338 -18.46 -12.04 26.07
C ALA A 338 -19.69 -11.62 25.26
N ALA A 339 -20.34 -10.51 25.65
CA ALA A 339 -21.49 -9.97 24.92
C ALA A 339 -21.15 -9.54 23.51
N GLU A 340 -20.08 -8.78 23.34
CA GLU A 340 -19.59 -8.36 22.01
C GLU A 340 -19.19 -9.56 21.13
N GLN A 341 -18.54 -10.57 21.70
CA GLN A 341 -18.18 -11.77 20.99
C GLN A 341 -19.43 -12.54 20.54
N ALA A 342 -20.44 -12.65 21.43
CA ALA A 342 -21.70 -13.28 21.08
C ALA A 342 -22.41 -12.56 19.93
N GLU A 343 -22.38 -11.21 19.93
CA GLU A 343 -22.92 -10.40 18.83
C GLU A 343 -22.13 -10.59 17.52
N ARG A 344 -20.80 -10.56 17.60
CA ARG A 344 -19.93 -10.77 16.42
C ARG A 344 -20.09 -12.15 15.80
N ARG A 345 -20.43 -13.16 16.60
CA ARG A 345 -20.63 -14.56 16.16
C ARG A 345 -22.03 -14.84 15.63
N GLN A 346 -22.96 -13.89 15.68
CA GLN A 346 -24.30 -14.10 15.14
C GLN A 346 -24.26 -14.41 13.64
N PRO A 347 -24.96 -15.47 13.20
CA PRO A 347 -25.03 -15.79 11.78
C PRO A 347 -25.58 -14.62 10.96
N LYS A 348 -25.07 -14.46 9.75
CA LYS A 348 -25.54 -13.49 8.76
C LYS A 348 -26.38 -14.19 7.73
N SER A 349 -27.31 -13.45 7.10
CA SER A 349 -28.17 -13.97 6.04
C SER A 349 -27.95 -13.16 4.76
N ALA A 350 -28.01 -13.87 3.63
CA ALA A 350 -28.00 -13.28 2.29
C ALA A 350 -28.88 -14.11 1.34
N VAL A 351 -29.25 -13.51 0.21
CA VAL A 351 -29.86 -14.22 -0.91
C VAL A 351 -28.83 -14.28 -2.03
N LEU A 352 -28.54 -15.49 -2.49
CA LEU A 352 -27.56 -15.76 -3.54
C LEU A 352 -28.30 -16.25 -4.79
N GLU A 353 -27.80 -15.87 -5.96
CA GLU A 353 -28.27 -16.44 -7.22
C GLU A 353 -27.38 -17.67 -7.57
N LEU A 354 -27.89 -18.86 -7.29
CA LEU A 354 -27.20 -20.12 -7.55
C LEU A 354 -28.10 -21.06 -8.36
N PHE A 355 -27.55 -21.68 -9.38
CA PHE A 355 -28.30 -22.63 -10.27
C PHE A 355 -29.57 -22.04 -10.85
N GLY A 356 -29.58 -20.74 -11.15
CA GLY A 356 -30.74 -20.04 -11.71
C GLY A 356 -31.91 -19.83 -10.74
N GLN A 357 -31.68 -20.00 -9.44
CA GLN A 357 -32.66 -19.75 -8.37
C GLN A 357 -32.10 -18.86 -7.27
N GLN A 358 -32.99 -18.20 -6.53
CA GLN A 358 -32.68 -17.36 -5.39
C GLN A 358 -32.58 -18.22 -4.12
N VAL A 359 -31.34 -18.51 -3.71
CA VAL A 359 -31.03 -19.40 -2.59
C VAL A 359 -30.81 -18.54 -1.34
N ARG A 360 -31.53 -18.86 -0.26
CA ARG A 360 -31.27 -18.26 1.06
C ARG A 360 -30.02 -18.89 1.64
N ALA A 361 -29.05 -18.06 1.96
CA ALA A 361 -27.82 -18.44 2.66
C ALA A 361 -27.82 -17.86 4.07
N GLU A 362 -27.55 -18.71 5.06
CA GLU A 362 -27.19 -18.31 6.42
C GLU A 362 -25.77 -18.77 6.68
N TYR A 363 -24.90 -17.86 7.19
CA TYR A 363 -23.48 -18.16 7.27
C TYR A 363 -22.81 -17.49 8.47
N SER A 364 -21.69 -18.06 8.92
CA SER A 364 -20.83 -17.46 9.95
C SER A 364 -20.34 -16.09 9.49
N PRO A 365 -20.19 -15.11 10.40
CA PRO A 365 -19.66 -13.79 10.06
C PRO A 365 -18.33 -13.88 9.32
N LEU A 366 -18.11 -12.98 8.37
CA LEU A 366 -16.92 -12.89 7.55
C LEU A 366 -16.23 -11.54 7.77
N ASP A 367 -14.90 -11.51 7.78
CA ASP A 367 -14.09 -10.27 7.83
C ASP A 367 -13.31 -10.02 6.55
N ILE A 368 -13.21 -11.01 5.68
CA ILE A 368 -12.68 -10.85 4.33
C ILE A 368 -13.74 -11.28 3.33
N ASN A 369 -14.07 -10.37 2.44
CA ASN A 369 -14.97 -10.56 1.32
C ASN A 369 -16.44 -10.88 1.73
N ALA A 370 -17.29 -11.11 0.74
CA ALA A 370 -18.70 -11.40 0.91
C ALA A 370 -19.00 -12.85 0.52
N ILE A 371 -20.07 -13.42 1.07
CA ILE A 371 -20.44 -14.84 0.90
C ILE A 371 -20.58 -15.28 -0.57
N TYR A 372 -21.01 -14.39 -1.48
CA TYR A 372 -21.16 -14.73 -2.89
C TYR A 372 -19.81 -15.10 -3.55
N GLN A 373 -18.69 -14.63 -2.99
CA GLN A 373 -17.36 -14.94 -3.50
C GLN A 373 -16.86 -16.36 -3.15
N ALA A 374 -17.60 -17.09 -2.32
CA ALA A 374 -17.39 -18.51 -2.18
C ALA A 374 -18.02 -19.34 -3.31
N PHE A 375 -18.71 -18.69 -4.28
CA PHE A 375 -19.45 -19.31 -5.37
C PHE A 375 -19.25 -18.58 -6.72
N ASP A 376 -18.21 -17.73 -6.83
CA ASP A 376 -17.96 -16.89 -8.00
C ASP A 376 -17.14 -17.59 -9.10
N GLY A 377 -16.61 -18.77 -8.82
CA GLY A 377 -15.81 -19.57 -9.75
C GLY A 377 -14.38 -19.05 -9.90
N ASP A 378 -13.93 -18.06 -9.10
CA ASP A 378 -12.56 -17.55 -9.12
C ASP A 378 -11.74 -18.13 -7.96
N PRO A 379 -10.82 -19.07 -8.20
CA PRO A 379 -9.99 -19.67 -7.16
C PRO A 379 -8.97 -18.71 -6.54
N ASN A 380 -8.90 -17.44 -6.99
CA ASN A 380 -8.04 -16.42 -6.41
C ASN A 380 -8.78 -15.53 -5.41
N THR A 381 -10.10 -15.58 -5.36
CA THR A 381 -10.89 -14.95 -4.30
C THR A 381 -10.95 -15.88 -3.09
N LEU A 382 -11.09 -15.32 -1.89
CA LEU A 382 -11.32 -16.11 -0.69
C LEU A 382 -12.29 -15.39 0.23
N ILE A 383 -13.09 -16.14 0.97
CA ILE A 383 -13.79 -15.65 2.15
C ILE A 383 -13.07 -16.14 3.41
N ARG A 384 -13.17 -15.35 4.49
CA ARG A 384 -12.60 -15.71 5.79
C ARG A 384 -13.63 -15.51 6.91
N SER A 385 -13.78 -16.53 7.75
CA SER A 385 -14.63 -16.40 8.93
C SER A 385 -14.05 -15.41 9.94
N PHE A 386 -14.92 -14.69 10.62
CA PHE A 386 -14.56 -13.82 11.72
C PHE A 386 -14.96 -14.45 13.05
N GLU A 387 -13.97 -14.82 13.86
CA GLU A 387 -14.16 -15.48 15.16
C GLU A 387 -15.11 -16.70 15.13
N ALA A 388 -15.15 -17.38 14.01
CA ALA A 388 -15.98 -18.57 13.82
C ALA A 388 -15.15 -19.72 13.27
N ASN A 389 -14.95 -20.72 14.10
CA ASN A 389 -14.39 -22.01 13.76
C ASN A 389 -15.30 -23.09 14.36
N PRO A 390 -16.09 -23.76 13.55
CA PRO A 390 -16.10 -23.81 12.08
C PRO A 390 -16.71 -22.60 11.37
N LEU A 391 -16.34 -22.39 10.11
CA LEU A 391 -17.10 -21.62 9.14
C LEU A 391 -18.30 -22.46 8.72
N VAL A 392 -19.50 -21.98 9.03
CA VAL A 392 -20.74 -22.66 8.67
C VAL A 392 -21.45 -21.89 7.56
N ILE A 393 -21.91 -22.60 6.53
CA ILE A 393 -22.73 -22.06 5.44
C ILE A 393 -23.92 -23.00 5.27
N SER A 394 -25.13 -22.47 5.48
CA SER A 394 -26.39 -23.17 5.29
C SER A 394 -27.13 -22.57 4.09
N LEU A 395 -27.53 -23.42 3.14
CA LEU A 395 -28.23 -23.04 1.91
C LEU A 395 -29.61 -23.70 1.89
N GLU A 396 -30.64 -22.90 1.65
CA GLU A 396 -32.02 -23.38 1.44
C GLU A 396 -32.40 -23.17 -0.03
N PHE A 397 -32.72 -24.27 -0.73
CA PHE A 397 -33.05 -24.27 -2.13
C PHE A 397 -34.58 -24.24 -2.33
N PRO A 398 -35.17 -23.19 -2.95
CA PRO A 398 -36.59 -23.13 -3.24
C PRO A 398 -37.06 -24.28 -4.14
N GLN A 399 -36.19 -24.75 -5.03
CA GLN A 399 -36.39 -25.93 -5.87
C GLN A 399 -35.30 -26.95 -5.55
N ALA A 400 -35.67 -28.20 -5.32
CA ALA A 400 -34.72 -29.24 -5.00
C ALA A 400 -33.58 -29.34 -6.02
N LEU A 401 -32.35 -29.32 -5.54
CA LEU A 401 -31.14 -29.43 -6.33
C LEU A 401 -30.64 -30.88 -6.31
N THR A 402 -30.13 -31.38 -7.42
CA THR A 402 -29.48 -32.69 -7.51
C THR A 402 -28.00 -32.52 -7.41
N LEU A 403 -27.38 -33.08 -6.36
CA LEU A 403 -25.94 -33.04 -6.14
C LEU A 403 -25.36 -34.44 -5.99
N SER A 404 -24.15 -34.62 -6.46
CA SER A 404 -23.34 -35.85 -6.29
C SER A 404 -22.05 -35.60 -5.49
N ARG A 405 -21.62 -34.33 -5.39
CA ARG A 405 -20.37 -33.94 -4.72
C ARG A 405 -20.43 -32.52 -4.18
N VAL A 406 -19.73 -32.30 -3.08
CA VAL A 406 -19.40 -30.96 -2.54
C VAL A 406 -17.90 -30.85 -2.38
N THR A 407 -17.32 -29.80 -2.92
CA THR A 407 -15.87 -29.53 -2.86
C THR A 407 -15.60 -28.17 -2.25
N ALA A 408 -14.76 -28.10 -1.23
CA ALA A 408 -14.21 -26.86 -0.69
C ALA A 408 -12.76 -26.67 -1.15
N LEU A 409 -12.41 -25.53 -1.73
CA LEU A 409 -11.02 -25.19 -1.99
C LEU A 409 -10.41 -24.61 -0.71
N VAL A 410 -9.42 -25.33 -0.15
CA VAL A 410 -8.76 -25.02 1.14
C VAL A 410 -7.24 -24.92 0.97
N GLY A 411 -6.56 -24.25 1.91
CA GLY A 411 -5.12 -24.01 1.88
C GLY A 411 -4.32 -24.94 2.79
N ASN A 412 -3.32 -24.38 3.45
CA ASN A 412 -2.31 -25.12 4.23
C ASN A 412 -2.74 -25.52 5.65
N ALA A 413 -3.89 -25.02 6.14
CA ALA A 413 -4.39 -25.41 7.45
C ALA A 413 -4.99 -26.82 7.42
N ALA A 414 -4.73 -27.63 8.46
CA ALA A 414 -5.45 -28.88 8.65
C ALA A 414 -6.95 -28.58 8.80
N SER A 415 -7.75 -29.17 7.92
CA SER A 415 -9.15 -28.82 7.78
C SER A 415 -10.05 -30.06 7.76
N ARG A 416 -11.25 -29.89 8.34
CA ARG A 416 -12.33 -30.87 8.27
C ARG A 416 -13.53 -30.23 7.57
N LEU A 417 -13.99 -30.86 6.51
CA LEU A 417 -15.23 -30.53 5.81
C LEU A 417 -16.33 -31.51 6.25
N GLU A 418 -17.39 -30.97 6.83
CA GLU A 418 -18.60 -31.71 7.15
C GLU A 418 -19.76 -31.14 6.33
N VAL A 419 -20.59 -32.05 5.81
CA VAL A 419 -21.75 -31.72 4.98
C VAL A 419 -22.96 -32.43 5.53
N GLU A 420 -24.04 -31.66 5.76
CA GLU A 420 -25.37 -32.16 6.08
C GLU A 420 -26.32 -31.88 4.92
N LEU A 421 -26.95 -32.92 4.41
CA LEU A 421 -27.86 -32.85 3.28
C LEU A 421 -29.29 -33.17 3.74
N SER A 422 -30.25 -32.30 3.41
CA SER A 422 -31.68 -32.55 3.65
C SER A 422 -32.34 -33.04 2.36
N PRO A 423 -32.69 -34.36 2.28
CA PRO A 423 -33.29 -34.92 1.07
C PRO A 423 -34.67 -34.32 0.79
N GLU A 424 -35.02 -34.22 -0.49
CA GLU A 424 -36.40 -33.89 -0.93
C GLU A 424 -37.36 -34.97 -0.42
N GLY A 425 -38.50 -34.58 0.12
CA GLY A 425 -39.53 -35.51 0.63
C GLY A 425 -39.40 -35.84 2.12
N GLY A 426 -38.47 -35.22 2.89
CA GLY A 426 -38.45 -35.30 4.34
C GLY A 426 -37.80 -36.57 4.90
N GLY A 427 -36.78 -37.13 4.25
CA GLY A 427 -35.96 -38.22 4.78
C GLY A 427 -34.97 -37.77 5.88
N GLU A 428 -34.27 -38.74 6.50
CA GLU A 428 -33.21 -38.45 7.46
C GLU A 428 -32.09 -37.60 6.81
N THR A 429 -31.58 -36.64 7.57
CA THR A 429 -30.41 -35.82 7.16
C THR A 429 -29.18 -36.70 6.97
N ILE A 430 -28.56 -36.63 5.81
CA ILE A 430 -27.36 -37.36 5.48
C ILE A 430 -26.16 -36.53 5.93
N ARG A 431 -25.26 -37.12 6.74
CA ARG A 431 -24.05 -36.46 7.23
C ARG A 431 -22.81 -37.16 6.68
N LEU A 432 -21.95 -36.39 6.08
CA LEU A 432 -20.67 -36.84 5.52
C LEU A 432 -19.54 -35.95 5.99
N ARG A 433 -18.32 -36.52 6.10
CA ARG A 433 -17.15 -35.74 6.49
C ARG A 433 -15.88 -36.24 5.78
N VAL A 434 -14.96 -35.32 5.59
CA VAL A 434 -13.59 -35.61 5.12
C VAL A 434 -12.61 -34.66 5.81
N GLU A 435 -11.38 -35.12 6.00
CA GLU A 435 -10.32 -34.33 6.65
C GLU A 435 -9.07 -34.29 5.80
N THR A 436 -8.28 -33.23 5.98
CA THR A 436 -6.95 -33.08 5.42
C THR A 436 -5.99 -32.50 6.45
N THR A 437 -4.72 -32.82 6.35
CA THR A 437 -3.64 -32.18 7.14
C THR A 437 -3.20 -30.83 6.58
N GLY A 438 -3.86 -30.38 5.51
CA GLY A 438 -3.54 -29.16 4.76
C GLY A 438 -2.80 -29.46 3.46
N PHE A 439 -2.74 -28.46 2.58
CA PHE A 439 -2.11 -28.56 1.28
C PHE A 439 -1.05 -27.46 1.13
N GLU A 440 0.06 -27.73 0.41
CA GLU A 440 1.08 -26.69 0.12
C GLU A 440 0.52 -25.52 -0.69
N LYS A 441 -0.48 -25.80 -1.53
CA LYS A 441 -1.21 -24.82 -2.35
C LYS A 441 -2.70 -25.03 -2.14
N VAL A 442 -3.49 -24.01 -2.47
CA VAL A 442 -4.96 -24.14 -2.50
C VAL A 442 -5.35 -25.32 -3.36
N SER A 443 -6.09 -26.25 -2.76
CA SER A 443 -6.45 -27.54 -3.37
C SER A 443 -7.86 -27.97 -2.96
N PRO A 444 -8.52 -28.82 -3.76
CA PRO A 444 -9.87 -29.30 -3.48
C PRO A 444 -9.88 -30.33 -2.32
N LEU A 445 -10.80 -30.12 -1.39
CA LEU A 445 -11.21 -31.09 -0.38
C LEU A 445 -12.64 -31.51 -0.69
N SER A 446 -12.84 -32.72 -1.23
CA SER A 446 -14.10 -33.15 -1.82
C SER A 446 -14.78 -34.23 -1.02
N LEU A 447 -16.12 -34.18 -0.97
CA LEU A 447 -17.03 -35.20 -0.48
C LEU A 447 -17.90 -35.70 -1.62
N GLU A 448 -17.74 -36.95 -1.98
CA GLU A 448 -18.59 -37.64 -2.95
C GLU A 448 -19.69 -38.45 -2.25
N PHE A 449 -20.91 -38.41 -2.78
CA PHE A 449 -22.08 -39.05 -2.13
C PHE A 449 -22.34 -40.48 -2.63
N GLY A 450 -21.52 -40.98 -3.56
CA GLY A 450 -21.68 -42.30 -4.17
C GLY A 450 -22.89 -42.41 -5.13
N ARG A 451 -23.83 -41.48 -5.09
CA ARG A 451 -24.98 -41.34 -6.00
C ARG A 451 -25.47 -39.89 -6.00
N ALA A 452 -26.16 -39.50 -7.04
CA ALA A 452 -26.84 -38.21 -7.06
C ALA A 452 -28.01 -38.17 -6.07
N LEU A 453 -28.09 -37.12 -5.25
CA LEU A 453 -29.10 -36.90 -4.22
C LEU A 453 -29.90 -35.63 -4.55
N ARG A 454 -31.23 -35.70 -4.50
CA ARG A 454 -32.09 -34.52 -4.56
C ARG A 454 -32.27 -33.93 -3.16
N ILE A 455 -31.86 -32.70 -2.98
CA ILE A 455 -31.84 -32.04 -1.67
C ILE A 455 -32.57 -30.70 -1.72
N THR A 456 -33.17 -30.31 -0.61
CA THR A 456 -33.82 -28.98 -0.42
C THR A 456 -33.00 -28.06 0.47
N ALA A 457 -32.05 -28.60 1.25
CA ALA A 457 -31.11 -27.80 2.03
C ALA A 457 -29.75 -28.47 2.14
N LEU A 458 -28.72 -27.66 2.27
CA LEU A 458 -27.33 -28.05 2.44
C LEU A 458 -26.73 -27.23 3.57
N ARG A 459 -26.10 -27.88 4.54
CA ARG A 459 -25.26 -27.22 5.54
C ARG A 459 -23.82 -27.71 5.40
N VAL A 460 -22.93 -26.78 5.19
CA VAL A 460 -21.48 -27.02 5.10
C VAL A 460 -20.81 -26.45 6.35
N SER A 461 -19.95 -27.22 6.97
CA SER A 461 -19.14 -26.83 8.13
C SER A 461 -17.68 -27.09 7.80
N LEU A 462 -16.87 -26.05 7.70
CA LEU A 462 -15.43 -26.13 7.47
C LEU A 462 -14.70 -25.74 8.75
N LEU A 463 -14.02 -26.69 9.38
CA LEU A 463 -13.29 -26.55 10.64
C LEU A 463 -11.79 -26.46 10.37
N ASN A 464 -11.11 -25.50 10.96
CA ASN A 464 -9.65 -25.52 11.13
C ASN A 464 -9.33 -26.36 12.38
N VAL A 465 -8.73 -27.52 12.17
CA VAL A 465 -8.56 -28.54 13.23
C VAL A 465 -7.50 -28.16 14.27
N ASN A 466 -6.53 -27.32 13.89
CA ASN A 466 -5.39 -26.99 14.76
C ASN A 466 -5.61 -25.76 15.63
N ASP A 467 -6.66 -24.98 15.36
CA ASP A 467 -6.90 -23.71 16.02
C ASP A 467 -8.15 -23.76 16.89
N GLY A 468 -8.22 -22.85 17.88
CA GLY A 468 -9.36 -22.75 18.79
C GLY A 468 -10.59 -22.07 18.18
N ASP A 469 -11.60 -21.81 18.98
CA ASP A 469 -12.90 -21.25 18.58
C ASP A 469 -12.83 -19.89 17.90
N ILE A 470 -11.78 -19.11 18.16
CA ILE A 470 -11.57 -17.78 17.58
C ILE A 470 -10.73 -17.81 16.33
N ALA A 471 -10.31 -18.99 15.86
CA ALA A 471 -9.51 -19.13 14.65
C ALA A 471 -10.28 -18.65 13.42
N HIS A 472 -9.52 -18.18 12.47
CA HIS A 472 -10.06 -17.86 11.15
C HIS A 472 -10.05 -19.10 10.26
N VAL A 473 -11.15 -19.31 9.55
CA VAL A 473 -11.25 -20.35 8.52
C VAL A 473 -11.24 -19.67 7.15
N HIS A 474 -10.36 -20.14 6.26
CA HIS A 474 -10.23 -19.64 4.91
C HIS A 474 -10.90 -20.61 3.93
N LEU A 475 -11.75 -20.08 3.07
CA LEU A 475 -12.40 -20.82 1.99
C LEU A 475 -12.28 -20.04 0.70
N TRP A 476 -11.66 -20.63 -0.33
CA TRP A 476 -11.50 -19.97 -1.63
C TRP A 476 -12.72 -20.18 -2.52
N GLU A 477 -13.28 -21.38 -2.53
CA GLU A 477 -14.44 -21.69 -3.35
C GLU A 477 -15.23 -22.84 -2.71
N LEU A 478 -16.54 -22.83 -2.84
CA LEU A 478 -17.43 -23.93 -2.50
C LEU A 478 -18.17 -24.37 -3.74
N ILE A 479 -17.76 -25.52 -4.29
CA ILE A 479 -18.28 -26.06 -5.54
C ILE A 479 -19.31 -27.14 -5.22
N LEU A 480 -20.50 -26.98 -5.81
CA LEU A 480 -21.63 -27.89 -5.66
C LEU A 480 -21.92 -28.56 -7.01
N GLU A 481 -21.78 -29.91 -7.08
CA GLU A 481 -21.90 -30.68 -8.34
C GLU A 481 -22.88 -31.84 -8.25
#